data_e5744f3ffa7d6947ecf299d48c5b3718
#
_entry.id   e5744f3ffa7d6947ecf299d48c5b3718
#
_cell.length_a   1.000
_cell.length_b   1.000
_cell.length_c   1.000
_cell.angle_alpha   90.00
_cell.angle_beta   90.00
_cell.angle_gamma   90.00
#
_symmetry.space_group_name_H-M   'P 1'
#
loop_
_entity.id
_entity.type
_entity.pdbx_description
1 polymer ?
#
loop_
_entity_poly.entity_id
_entity_poly.type
_entity_poly.pdbx_seq_one_letter_code
_entity_poly.pdbx_strand_id
1 'polypeptide(L)'
;MKILVINAGSSSLKYQLIDMDNKSVLAKGLCERIGIDGSNLQHTCVLKGLDKVKIEKPMKDHGDAIQMVIDELVDEKYGVI
;
A
#
# COMPACT_ATOMS: atom_id res chain seq x y z
N MET A 1 -5.62 4.85 17.60
CA MET A 1 -4.88 3.63 17.18
C MET A 1 -4.99 3.44 15.68
N LYS A 2 -3.87 3.22 15.02
CA LYS A 2 -3.84 2.96 13.57
C LYS A 2 -3.74 1.48 13.30
N ILE A 3 -4.55 0.98 12.37
CA ILE A 3 -4.57 -0.44 12.00
C ILE A 3 -4.33 -0.56 10.50
N LEU A 4 -3.39 -1.41 10.14
CA LEU A 4 -3.13 -1.77 8.74
C LEU A 4 -3.91 -3.05 8.42
N VAL A 5 -4.86 -2.94 7.51
CA VAL A 5 -5.66 -4.07 7.04
C VAL A 5 -5.12 -4.55 5.71
N ILE A 6 -4.81 -5.82 5.60
CA ILE A 6 -4.24 -6.42 4.40
C ILE A 6 -5.11 -7.59 3.94
N ASN A 7 -5.48 -7.57 2.65
CA ASN A 7 -6.15 -8.67 1.98
C ASN A 7 -5.25 -9.18 0.87
N ALA A 8 -4.76 -10.41 0.99
CA ALA A 8 -3.85 -11.01 0.04
C ALA A 8 -4.58 -12.00 -0.87
N GLY A 9 -4.43 -11.83 -2.18
CA GLY A 9 -4.85 -12.79 -3.19
C GLY A 9 -3.67 -13.59 -3.70
N SER A 10 -3.88 -14.44 -4.72
CA SER A 10 -2.82 -15.29 -5.26
C SER A 10 -1.67 -14.46 -5.88
N SER A 11 -1.98 -13.37 -6.57
CA SER A 11 -0.98 -12.50 -7.19
C SER A 11 -1.24 -11.02 -6.91
N SER A 12 -1.97 -10.73 -5.84
CA SER A 12 -2.32 -9.35 -5.48
C SER A 12 -2.32 -9.18 -3.97
N LEU A 13 -2.27 -7.91 -3.54
CA LEU A 13 -2.36 -7.54 -2.14
C LEU A 13 -3.00 -6.16 -2.06
N LYS A 14 -4.11 -6.07 -1.35
CA LYS A 14 -4.82 -4.81 -1.14
C LYS A 14 -4.67 -4.38 0.30
N TYR A 15 -4.46 -3.10 0.56
CA TYR A 15 -4.27 -2.62 1.92
C TYR A 15 -4.96 -1.30 2.17
N GLN A 16 -5.27 -1.07 3.46
CA GLN A 16 -5.76 0.21 3.96
C GLN A 16 -5.14 0.46 5.34
N LEU A 17 -4.69 1.67 5.58
CA LEU A 17 -4.30 2.12 6.92
C LEU A 17 -5.44 2.97 7.47
N ILE A 18 -6.01 2.55 8.59
CA ILE A 18 -7.20 3.15 9.17
C ILE A 18 -6.88 3.72 10.55
N ASP A 19 -7.31 4.96 10.79
CA ASP A 19 -7.29 5.54 12.14
C ASP A 19 -8.57 5.11 12.83
N MET A 20 -8.44 4.24 13.84
CA MET A 20 -9.60 3.67 14.52
C MET A 20 -10.26 4.64 15.50
N ASP A 21 -9.61 5.75 15.83
CA ASP A 21 -10.20 6.74 16.72
C ASP A 21 -11.37 7.47 16.06
N ASN A 22 -11.27 7.73 14.75
CA ASN A 22 -12.33 8.38 13.97
C ASN A 22 -12.79 7.52 12.79
N LYS A 23 -12.27 6.31 12.65
CA LYS A 23 -12.60 5.35 11.57
C LYS A 23 -12.36 5.90 10.17
N SER A 24 -11.35 6.77 10.01
CA SER A 24 -11.01 7.32 8.70
C SER A 24 -9.87 6.54 8.05
N VAL A 25 -9.91 6.41 6.71
CA VAL A 25 -8.85 5.81 5.93
C VAL A 25 -7.76 6.86 5.73
N LEU A 26 -6.54 6.56 6.19
CA LEU A 26 -5.40 7.47 6.06
C LEU A 26 -4.63 7.22 4.77
N ALA A 27 -4.53 5.96 4.36
CA ALA A 27 -3.85 5.57 3.13
C ALA A 27 -4.44 4.24 2.64
N LYS A 28 -4.34 4.00 1.34
CA LYS A 28 -4.80 2.75 0.74
C LYS A 28 -4.00 2.44 -0.50
N GLY A 29 -4.03 1.20 -0.92
CA GLY A 29 -3.35 0.82 -2.15
C GLY A 29 -3.56 -0.62 -2.55
N LEU A 30 -2.91 -0.96 -3.65
CA LEU A 30 -3.04 -2.28 -4.28
C LEU A 30 -1.70 -2.64 -4.92
N CYS A 31 -1.20 -3.84 -4.59
CA CYS A 31 -0.10 -4.45 -5.30
C CYS A 31 -0.69 -5.46 -6.28
N GLU A 32 -0.27 -5.39 -7.54
CA GLU A 32 -0.74 -6.26 -8.60
C GLU A 32 0.41 -7.01 -9.26
N ARG A 33 0.10 -8.16 -9.85
CA ARG A 33 1.04 -8.99 -10.59
C ARG A 33 2.26 -9.41 -9.76
N ILE A 34 2.01 -9.75 -8.50
CA ILE A 34 3.06 -10.24 -7.60
C ILE A 34 3.54 -11.60 -8.10
N GLY A 35 4.85 -11.75 -8.25
CA GLY A 35 5.47 -12.99 -8.71
C GLY A 35 5.44 -13.19 -10.22
N ILE A 36 4.97 -12.21 -10.98
CA ILE A 36 4.94 -12.24 -12.45
C ILE A 36 5.41 -10.89 -13.00
N ASP A 37 5.65 -10.83 -14.30
CA ASP A 37 6.11 -9.60 -14.94
C ASP A 37 5.09 -8.48 -14.80
N GLY A 38 5.56 -7.27 -14.64
CA GLY A 38 4.70 -6.09 -14.53
C GLY A 38 4.20 -5.79 -13.12
N SER A 39 4.88 -6.33 -12.09
CA SER A 39 4.53 -6.03 -10.71
C SER A 39 4.49 -4.52 -10.48
N ASN A 40 3.48 -4.06 -9.74
CA ASN A 40 3.33 -2.65 -9.44
C ASN A 40 2.59 -2.44 -8.12
N LEU A 41 2.84 -1.28 -7.51
CA LEU A 41 2.13 -0.80 -6.33
C LEU A 41 1.41 0.49 -6.71
N GLN A 42 0.11 0.54 -6.44
CA GLN A 42 -0.69 1.76 -6.58
C GLN A 42 -1.05 2.24 -5.18
N HIS A 43 -0.59 3.43 -4.81
CA HIS A 43 -0.72 3.95 -3.44
C HIS A 43 -1.39 5.32 -3.45
N THR A 44 -2.33 5.52 -2.53
CA THR A 44 -3.00 6.80 -2.33
C THR A 44 -2.87 7.23 -0.88
N CYS A 45 -2.27 8.39 -0.65
CA CYS A 45 -2.24 9.00 0.68
C CYS A 45 -3.49 9.86 0.84
N VAL A 46 -4.52 9.28 1.46
CA VAL A 46 -5.81 9.96 1.64
C VAL A 46 -5.68 11.14 2.61
N LEU A 47 -4.91 10.95 3.68
CA LEU A 47 -4.72 11.98 4.72
C LEU A 47 -4.18 13.30 4.15
N LYS A 48 -3.22 13.22 3.23
CA LYS A 48 -2.61 14.40 2.62
C LYS A 48 -3.32 14.87 1.36
N GLY A 49 -4.34 14.14 0.91
CA GLY A 49 -5.09 14.49 -0.30
C GLY A 49 -4.29 14.40 -1.59
N LEU A 50 -3.25 13.57 -1.62
CA LEU A 50 -2.40 13.41 -2.79
C LEU A 50 -3.03 12.48 -3.82
N ASP A 51 -2.68 12.70 -5.08
CA ASP A 51 -3.10 11.82 -6.17
C ASP A 51 -2.45 10.43 -6.01
N LYS A 52 -3.12 9.44 -6.57
CA LYS A 52 -2.59 8.07 -6.58
C LYS A 52 -1.25 8.02 -7.32
N VAL A 53 -0.27 7.37 -6.71
CA VAL A 53 1.03 7.11 -7.32
C VAL A 53 1.14 5.64 -7.70
N LYS A 54 1.73 5.36 -8.87
CA LYS A 54 1.98 4.01 -9.34
C LYS A 54 3.49 3.77 -9.38
N ILE A 55 3.95 2.75 -8.68
CA ILE A 55 5.36 2.38 -8.63
C ILE A 55 5.51 1.02 -9.29
N GLU A 56 6.26 0.95 -10.39
CA GLU A 56 6.55 -0.29 -11.10
C GLU A 56 7.89 -0.83 -10.59
N LYS A 57 7.85 -1.97 -9.93
CA LYS A 57 9.02 -2.61 -9.36
C LYS A 57 8.76 -4.09 -9.19
N PRO A 58 9.73 -4.96 -9.52
CA PRO A 58 9.55 -6.40 -9.34
C PRO A 58 9.22 -6.79 -7.90
N MET A 59 8.24 -7.65 -7.76
CA MET A 59 7.86 -8.27 -6.48
C MET A 59 7.88 -9.77 -6.69
N LYS A 60 8.80 -10.46 -6.04
CA LYS A 60 8.94 -11.92 -6.19
C LYS A 60 7.82 -12.68 -5.50
N ASP A 61 7.36 -12.14 -4.37
CA ASP A 61 6.36 -12.76 -3.52
C ASP A 61 5.63 -11.69 -2.71
N HIS A 62 4.72 -12.14 -1.86
CA HIS A 62 3.94 -11.23 -1.01
C HIS A 62 4.81 -10.55 0.05
N GLY A 63 5.94 -11.14 0.45
CA GLY A 63 6.88 -10.50 1.36
C GLY A 63 7.48 -9.24 0.76
N ASP A 64 7.87 -9.28 -0.50
CA ASP A 64 8.36 -8.10 -1.22
C ASP A 64 7.26 -7.04 -1.33
N ALA A 65 6.02 -7.46 -1.59
CA ALA A 65 4.89 -6.54 -1.69
C ALA A 65 4.65 -5.83 -0.35
N ILE A 66 4.67 -6.56 0.76
CA ILE A 66 4.48 -5.99 2.09
C ILE A 66 5.59 -4.98 2.40
N GLN A 67 6.84 -5.31 2.04
CA GLN A 67 7.96 -4.38 2.26
C GLN A 67 7.76 -3.08 1.49
N MET A 68 7.30 -3.15 0.25
CA MET A 68 7.01 -1.96 -0.55
C MET A 68 5.88 -1.13 0.07
N VAL A 69 4.85 -1.78 0.59
CA VAL A 69 3.75 -1.10 1.29
C VAL A 69 4.28 -0.34 2.51
N ILE A 70 5.11 -0.98 3.32
CA ILE A 70 5.69 -0.35 4.51
C ILE A 70 6.57 0.83 4.11
N ASP A 71 7.42 0.67 3.10
CA ASP A 71 8.29 1.74 2.61
C ASP A 71 7.47 2.96 2.18
N GLU A 72 6.35 2.73 1.52
CA GLU A 72 5.47 3.80 1.08
C GLU A 72 4.74 4.48 2.23
N LEU A 73 4.32 3.71 3.23
CA LEU A 73 3.62 4.25 4.39
C LEU A 73 4.51 5.13 5.27
N VAL A 74 5.83 4.92 5.25
CA VAL A 74 6.80 5.73 6.02
C VAL A 74 7.49 6.78 5.15
N ASP A 75 7.16 6.87 3.86
CA ASP A 75 7.72 7.86 2.94
C ASP A 75 7.34 9.27 3.38
N GLU A 76 8.26 10.22 3.24
CA GLU A 76 8.03 11.61 3.69
C GLU A 76 6.90 12.30 2.91
N LYS A 77 6.77 12.00 1.62
CA LYS A 77 5.78 12.66 0.76
C LYS A 77 4.44 11.92 0.77
N TYR A 78 4.46 10.60 0.59
CA TYR A 78 3.25 9.79 0.39
C TYR A 78 2.84 9.01 1.63
N GLY A 79 3.64 9.00 2.66
CA GLY A 79 3.37 8.24 3.87
C GLY A 79 2.56 8.99 4.90
N VAL A 80 2.10 8.24 5.89
CA VAL A 80 1.27 8.76 7.00
C VAL A 80 1.81 8.32 8.37
N ILE A 81 2.97 7.70 8.38
CA ILE A 81 3.61 7.22 9.60
C ILE A 81 4.93 7.97 9.84
#